data_1f502edf83fb7e27a1131e9eb6d6b97b
#
_entry.id   1f502edf83fb7e27a1131e9eb6d6b97b
#
_cell.length_a   1.000
_cell.length_b   1.000
_cell.length_c   1.000
_cell.angle_alpha   90.00
_cell.angle_beta   90.00
_cell.angle_gamma   90.00
#
_symmetry.space_group_name_H-M   'P 1'
#
loop_
_entity.id
_entity.type
_entity.pdbx_description
1 polymer ?
#
loop_
_entity_poly.entity_id
_entity_poly.type
_entity_poly.pdbx_seq_one_letter_code
_entity_poly.pdbx_strand_id
1 'polypeptide(L)'
;ILYFAIELFRERKPYGDLPKRLQQDLKTFFGNYPNSQVEARKLLFSIGDSKLIQRLCEEAADDGLGYLLPDNQMQFHQSALKQLPLALRCYVACGSILYGDIENADLIKIHIDTAKLSLMFYENFSDPLPLLERRVKIDMRSQRVRIFNYVDRQYLYMKSLFLPDNEDTYEQQAKFDSQVAKLKEFDF
;
A
#
# COMPACT_ATOMS: atom_id res chain seq x y z
N ILE A 1 -13.88 -5.52 -9.75
CA ILE A 1 -14.12 -4.05 -9.55
C ILE A 1 -12.81 -3.28 -9.57
N LEU A 2 -11.79 -3.68 -8.79
CA LEU A 2 -10.52 -2.97 -8.68
C LEU A 2 -9.90 -2.67 -10.05
N TYR A 3 -9.83 -3.65 -10.94
CA TYR A 3 -9.34 -3.45 -12.31
C TYR A 3 -10.06 -2.30 -13.03
N PHE A 4 -11.39 -2.25 -12.96
CA PHE A 4 -12.15 -1.19 -13.62
C PHE A 4 -12.01 0.18 -12.96
N ALA A 5 -11.85 0.22 -11.64
CA ALA A 5 -11.56 1.47 -10.92
C ALA A 5 -10.19 2.04 -11.35
N ILE A 6 -9.19 1.17 -11.51
CA ILE A 6 -7.85 1.54 -11.99
C ILE A 6 -7.90 2.00 -13.44
N GLU A 7 -8.62 1.28 -14.33
CA GLU A 7 -8.78 1.68 -15.73
C GLU A 7 -9.52 3.02 -15.86
N LEU A 8 -10.49 3.32 -14.99
CA LEU A 8 -11.14 4.62 -14.94
C LEU A 8 -10.18 5.75 -14.53
N PHE A 9 -9.22 5.46 -13.67
CA PHE A 9 -8.21 6.42 -13.25
C PHE A 9 -7.17 6.68 -14.36
N ARG A 10 -6.85 5.67 -15.16
CA ARG A 10 -5.93 5.79 -16.31
C ARG A 10 -6.65 6.34 -17.55
N GLU A 11 -7.32 5.44 -18.21
CA GLU A 11 -8.05 5.67 -19.45
C GLU A 11 -9.06 4.54 -19.63
N ARG A 12 -10.33 4.90 -19.71
CA ARG A 12 -11.42 3.93 -19.84
C ARG A 12 -11.32 3.15 -21.16
N LYS A 13 -11.27 1.81 -21.08
CA LYS A 13 -11.32 0.93 -22.25
C LYS A 13 -12.77 0.63 -22.64
N PRO A 14 -13.12 0.65 -23.95
CA PRO A 14 -14.38 0.15 -24.44
C PRO A 14 -14.61 -1.33 -24.09
N TYR A 15 -15.87 -1.74 -23.94
CA TYR A 15 -16.21 -3.14 -23.63
C TYR A 15 -15.61 -4.16 -24.62
N GLY A 16 -15.59 -3.82 -25.93
CA GLY A 16 -15.07 -4.68 -26.99
C GLY A 16 -13.57 -4.97 -26.87
N ASP A 17 -12.82 -4.07 -26.24
CA ASP A 17 -11.36 -4.18 -26.10
C ASP A 17 -10.94 -4.96 -24.83
N LEU A 18 -11.93 -5.37 -24.03
CA LEU A 18 -11.67 -6.18 -22.84
C LEU A 18 -11.40 -7.63 -23.21
N PRO A 19 -10.51 -8.34 -22.49
CA PRO A 19 -10.33 -9.78 -22.65
C PRO A 19 -11.67 -10.54 -22.51
N LYS A 20 -11.88 -11.58 -23.33
CA LYS A 20 -13.15 -12.35 -23.33
C LYS A 20 -13.54 -12.88 -21.94
N ARG A 21 -12.56 -13.37 -21.16
CA ARG A 21 -12.79 -13.82 -19.79
C ARG A 21 -13.37 -12.71 -18.93
N LEU A 22 -12.80 -11.50 -19.01
CA LEU A 22 -13.26 -10.34 -18.25
C LEU A 22 -14.65 -9.90 -18.68
N GLN A 23 -15.00 -10.00 -19.97
CA GLN A 23 -16.35 -9.73 -20.47
C GLN A 23 -17.37 -10.74 -19.89
N GLN A 24 -16.98 -12.02 -19.74
CA GLN A 24 -17.82 -13.04 -19.10
C GLN A 24 -18.02 -12.78 -17.62
N ASP A 25 -16.93 -12.50 -16.90
CA ASP A 25 -16.97 -12.13 -15.47
C ASP A 25 -17.88 -10.93 -15.23
N LEU A 26 -17.80 -9.91 -16.08
CA LEU A 26 -18.67 -8.75 -16.03
C LEU A 26 -20.16 -9.11 -16.10
N LYS A 27 -20.53 -9.95 -17.05
CA LYS A 27 -21.92 -10.40 -17.22
C LYS A 27 -22.39 -11.20 -16.01
N THR A 28 -21.51 -12.06 -15.47
CA THR A 28 -21.84 -12.91 -14.33
C THR A 28 -22.04 -12.11 -13.06
N PHE A 29 -21.13 -11.19 -12.74
CA PHE A 29 -21.11 -10.49 -11.45
C PHE A 29 -21.87 -9.16 -11.43
N PHE A 30 -21.98 -8.49 -12.58
CA PHE A 30 -22.60 -7.15 -12.67
C PHE A 30 -23.77 -7.07 -13.64
N GLY A 31 -24.07 -8.16 -14.35
CA GLY A 31 -25.13 -8.22 -15.38
C GLY A 31 -24.75 -7.51 -16.68
N ASN A 32 -24.14 -6.33 -16.60
CA ASN A 32 -23.71 -5.57 -17.78
C ASN A 32 -22.50 -4.64 -17.46
N TYR A 33 -21.88 -4.15 -18.52
CA TYR A 33 -20.73 -3.25 -18.42
C TYR A 33 -21.03 -1.90 -17.74
N PRO A 34 -22.17 -1.21 -18.04
CA PRO A 34 -22.52 0.03 -17.33
C PRO A 34 -22.59 -0.14 -15.81
N ASN A 35 -23.20 -1.21 -15.31
CA ASN A 35 -23.27 -1.49 -13.87
C ASN A 35 -21.89 -1.66 -13.25
N SER A 36 -20.98 -2.40 -13.91
CA SER A 36 -19.62 -2.54 -13.42
C SER A 36 -18.87 -1.21 -13.36
N GLN A 37 -19.14 -0.31 -14.30
CA GLN A 37 -18.56 1.04 -14.31
C GLN A 37 -19.09 1.91 -13.16
N VAL A 38 -20.37 1.76 -12.79
CA VAL A 38 -20.95 2.46 -11.63
C VAL A 38 -20.25 2.00 -10.35
N GLU A 39 -20.11 0.70 -10.14
CA GLU A 39 -19.45 0.16 -8.94
C GLU A 39 -17.95 0.49 -8.89
N ALA A 40 -17.27 0.43 -10.03
CA ALA A 40 -15.86 0.82 -10.14
C ALA A 40 -15.65 2.31 -9.81
N ARG A 41 -16.59 3.17 -10.27
CA ARG A 41 -16.55 4.60 -9.95
C ARG A 41 -16.81 4.87 -8.47
N LYS A 42 -17.75 4.16 -7.85
CA LYS A 42 -17.98 4.26 -6.40
C LYS A 42 -16.69 3.93 -5.63
N LEU A 43 -16.01 2.82 -5.99
CA LEU A 43 -14.75 2.44 -5.38
C LEU A 43 -13.67 3.51 -5.60
N LEU A 44 -13.54 4.02 -6.84
CA LEU A 44 -12.54 5.04 -7.14
C LEU A 44 -12.78 6.34 -6.34
N PHE A 45 -14.03 6.78 -6.23
CA PHE A 45 -14.34 8.00 -5.45
C PHE A 45 -14.22 7.78 -3.94
N SER A 46 -14.43 6.56 -3.46
CA SER A 46 -14.33 6.26 -2.02
C SER A 46 -12.91 6.46 -1.46
N ILE A 47 -11.86 6.34 -2.28
CA ILE A 47 -10.48 6.59 -1.81
C ILE A 47 -10.21 8.07 -1.49
N GLY A 48 -11.08 8.97 -1.86
CA GLY A 48 -11.02 10.39 -1.49
C GLY A 48 -11.62 10.70 -0.11
N ASP A 49 -12.35 9.76 0.49
CA ASP A 49 -12.92 9.90 1.83
C ASP A 49 -11.88 9.49 2.91
N SER A 50 -11.25 10.48 3.53
CA SER A 50 -10.21 10.25 4.54
C SER A 50 -10.73 9.50 5.76
N LYS A 51 -12.01 9.66 6.14
CA LYS A 51 -12.61 8.91 7.27
C LYS A 51 -12.76 7.43 6.95
N LEU A 52 -13.16 7.11 5.71
CA LEU A 52 -13.21 5.73 5.26
C LEU A 52 -11.81 5.12 5.22
N ILE A 53 -10.83 5.83 4.65
CA ILE A 53 -9.44 5.35 4.58
C ILE A 53 -8.88 5.15 5.99
N GLN A 54 -9.12 6.06 6.92
CA GLN A 54 -8.70 5.92 8.32
C GLN A 54 -9.24 4.64 8.94
N ARG A 55 -10.56 4.45 8.91
CA ARG A 55 -11.19 3.24 9.47
C ARG A 55 -10.62 1.95 8.86
N LEU A 56 -10.45 1.92 7.55
CA LEU A 56 -9.90 0.74 6.87
C LEU A 56 -8.42 0.50 7.20
N CYS A 57 -7.65 1.55 7.46
CA CYS A 57 -6.29 1.41 7.96
C CYS A 57 -6.24 0.89 9.40
N GLU A 58 -7.18 1.33 10.26
CA GLU A 58 -7.34 0.82 11.63
C GLU A 58 -7.72 -0.68 11.60
N GLU A 59 -8.74 -1.05 10.83
CA GLU A 59 -9.14 -2.45 10.64
C GLU A 59 -7.97 -3.33 10.13
N ALA A 60 -7.22 -2.85 9.12
CA ALA A 60 -6.10 -3.59 8.57
C ALA A 60 -4.92 -3.73 9.56
N ALA A 61 -4.68 -2.72 10.40
CA ALA A 61 -3.67 -2.80 11.46
C ALA A 61 -4.08 -3.77 12.57
N ASP A 62 -5.36 -3.79 12.95
CA ASP A 62 -5.92 -4.75 13.93
C ASP A 62 -5.84 -6.20 13.41
N ASP A 63 -5.94 -6.38 12.09
CA ASP A 63 -5.77 -7.68 11.40
C ASP A 63 -4.28 -8.08 11.20
N GLY A 64 -3.33 -7.32 11.75
CA GLY A 64 -1.89 -7.62 11.63
C GLY A 64 -1.30 -7.38 10.24
N LEU A 65 -1.94 -6.57 9.40
CA LEU A 65 -1.49 -6.31 8.02
C LEU A 65 -0.57 -5.08 7.88
N GLY A 66 -0.15 -4.50 9.02
CA GLY A 66 0.73 -3.33 9.06
C GLY A 66 0.56 -2.56 10.37
N TYR A 67 1.14 -1.37 10.42
CA TYR A 67 1.20 -0.57 11.65
C TYR A 67 0.75 0.87 11.42
N LEU A 68 -0.07 1.39 12.35
CA LEU A 68 -0.47 2.79 12.40
C LEU A 68 0.61 3.64 13.07
N LEU A 69 1.11 4.62 12.36
CA LEU A 69 2.07 5.59 12.87
C LEU A 69 1.35 6.82 13.48
N PRO A 70 1.98 7.53 14.44
CA PRO A 70 1.37 8.65 15.17
C PRO A 70 0.79 9.77 14.28
N ASP A 71 1.38 10.01 13.11
CA ASP A 71 1.00 11.11 12.20
C ASP A 71 -0.14 10.74 11.25
N ASN A 72 -1.11 9.94 11.68
CA ASN A 72 -2.24 9.48 10.86
C ASN A 72 -1.79 8.84 9.54
N GLN A 73 -0.90 7.87 9.65
CA GLN A 73 -0.31 7.13 8.54
C GLN A 73 -0.35 5.64 8.85
N MET A 74 -0.55 4.82 7.83
CA MET A 74 -0.39 3.37 7.92
C MET A 74 0.81 2.94 7.09
N GLN A 75 1.69 2.13 7.67
CA GLN A 75 2.84 1.55 6.97
C GLN A 75 2.79 0.03 7.05
N PHE A 76 3.08 -0.63 5.93
CA PHE A 76 2.99 -2.08 5.81
C PHE A 76 3.96 -2.60 4.75
N HIS A 77 4.32 -3.88 4.86
CA HIS A 77 5.13 -4.58 3.87
C HIS A 77 4.31 -4.91 2.62
N GLN A 78 4.95 -4.92 1.46
CA GLN A 78 4.29 -5.17 0.17
C GLN A 78 3.52 -6.50 0.14
N SER A 79 3.96 -7.55 0.84
CA SER A 79 3.26 -8.85 0.89
C SER A 79 1.83 -8.74 1.45
N ALA A 80 1.56 -7.76 2.33
CA ALA A 80 0.22 -7.50 2.85
C ALA A 80 -0.76 -6.91 1.82
N LEU A 81 -0.25 -6.30 0.74
CA LEU A 81 -1.07 -5.52 -0.21
C LEU A 81 -2.30 -6.28 -0.72
N LYS A 82 -2.16 -7.57 -1.02
CA LYS A 82 -3.27 -8.38 -1.57
C LYS A 82 -4.34 -8.70 -0.53
N GLN A 83 -4.01 -8.64 0.77
CA GLN A 83 -4.89 -8.95 1.88
C GLN A 83 -5.65 -7.70 2.37
N LEU A 84 -5.16 -6.50 2.04
CA LEU A 84 -5.78 -5.24 2.43
C LEU A 84 -7.22 -5.10 1.90
N PRO A 85 -8.09 -4.34 2.59
CA PRO A 85 -9.40 -3.93 2.11
C PRO A 85 -9.35 -3.32 0.71
N LEU A 86 -10.38 -3.56 -0.09
CA LEU A 86 -10.41 -3.22 -1.52
C LEU A 86 -10.14 -1.74 -1.80
N ALA A 87 -10.64 -0.83 -0.94
CA ALA A 87 -10.41 0.60 -1.11
C ALA A 87 -8.94 1.00 -0.84
N LEU A 88 -8.27 0.38 0.13
CA LEU A 88 -6.83 0.59 0.35
C LEU A 88 -5.99 0.07 -0.82
N ARG A 89 -6.36 -1.08 -1.38
CA ARG A 89 -5.73 -1.61 -2.61
C ARG A 89 -5.92 -0.66 -3.79
N CYS A 90 -7.12 -0.09 -3.92
CA CYS A 90 -7.42 0.91 -4.96
C CYS A 90 -6.58 2.18 -4.75
N TYR A 91 -6.46 2.65 -3.50
CA TYR A 91 -5.64 3.81 -3.14
C TYR A 91 -4.18 3.62 -3.55
N VAL A 92 -3.59 2.48 -3.17
CA VAL A 92 -2.21 2.14 -3.52
C VAL A 92 -2.03 1.99 -5.02
N ALA A 93 -2.96 1.33 -5.71
CA ALA A 93 -2.91 1.15 -7.16
C ALA A 93 -3.00 2.48 -7.93
N CYS A 94 -3.83 3.42 -7.48
CA CYS A 94 -3.88 4.77 -8.09
C CYS A 94 -2.55 5.52 -7.91
N GLY A 95 -1.91 5.41 -6.74
CA GLY A 95 -0.59 5.99 -6.52
C GLY A 95 0.48 5.32 -7.39
N SER A 96 0.42 4.00 -7.56
CA SER A 96 1.39 3.26 -8.36
C SER A 96 1.38 3.64 -9.85
N ILE A 97 0.22 4.00 -10.39
CA ILE A 97 0.09 4.45 -11.79
C ILE A 97 0.97 5.67 -12.07
N LEU A 98 1.13 6.56 -11.08
CA LEU A 98 1.91 7.79 -11.25
C LEU A 98 3.41 7.54 -11.22
N TYR A 99 3.87 6.46 -10.60
CA TYR A 99 5.29 6.14 -10.47
C TYR A 99 5.71 4.93 -11.31
N GLY A 100 4.90 3.88 -11.34
CA GLY A 100 5.10 2.69 -12.19
C GLY A 100 5.76 1.50 -11.50
N ASP A 101 6.69 1.70 -10.56
CA ASP A 101 7.51 0.65 -9.95
C ASP A 101 7.15 0.42 -8.47
N ILE A 102 5.95 -0.10 -8.22
CA ILE A 102 5.52 -0.41 -6.85
C ILE A 102 5.93 -1.83 -6.42
N GLU A 103 6.12 -2.74 -7.38
CA GLU A 103 6.37 -4.16 -7.11
C GLU A 103 7.71 -4.40 -6.41
N ASN A 104 8.66 -3.47 -6.57
CA ASN A 104 9.97 -3.53 -5.95
C ASN A 104 10.07 -2.71 -4.65
N ALA A 105 8.99 -2.08 -4.20
CA ALA A 105 8.99 -1.40 -2.92
C ALA A 105 8.89 -2.41 -1.77
N ASP A 106 9.73 -2.29 -0.75
CA ASP A 106 9.67 -3.15 0.43
C ASP A 106 8.54 -2.73 1.37
N LEU A 107 8.46 -1.43 1.68
CA LEU A 107 7.40 -0.88 2.51
C LEU A 107 6.59 0.18 1.77
N ILE A 108 5.29 0.17 2.04
CA ILE A 108 4.32 1.12 1.50
C ILE A 108 3.71 1.89 2.66
N LYS A 109 3.60 3.22 2.52
CA LYS A 109 3.00 4.08 3.55
C LYS A 109 1.86 4.89 2.94
N ILE A 110 0.65 4.70 3.47
CA ILE A 110 -0.54 5.49 3.18
C ILE A 110 -0.56 6.70 4.13
N HIS A 111 -0.67 7.91 3.57
CA HIS A 111 -0.90 9.13 4.32
C HIS A 111 -2.40 9.45 4.29
N ILE A 112 -3.11 9.16 5.36
CA ILE A 112 -4.57 9.09 5.41
C ILE A 112 -5.23 10.42 4.99
N ASP A 113 -4.77 11.56 5.54
CA ASP A 113 -5.43 12.85 5.35
C ASP A 113 -5.02 13.59 4.08
N THR A 114 -3.93 13.21 3.45
CA THR A 114 -3.28 14.06 2.44
C THR A 114 -3.30 13.52 1.03
N ALA A 115 -3.95 12.37 0.80
CA ALA A 115 -3.96 11.65 -0.47
C ALA A 115 -2.54 11.44 -1.04
N LYS A 116 -1.60 11.04 -0.17
CA LYS A 116 -0.23 10.75 -0.53
C LYS A 116 0.12 9.31 -0.25
N LEU A 117 1.04 8.79 -1.05
CA LEU A 117 1.64 7.47 -0.88
C LEU A 117 3.16 7.65 -0.77
N SER A 118 3.80 6.87 0.09
CA SER A 118 5.25 6.75 0.08
C SER A 118 5.63 5.30 -0.16
N LEU A 119 6.60 5.09 -1.04
CA LEU A 119 7.22 3.80 -1.31
C LEU A 119 8.64 3.87 -0.75
N MET A 120 9.04 2.85 0.00
CA MET A 120 10.36 2.77 0.61
C MET A 120 11.08 1.53 0.09
N PHE A 121 12.32 1.74 -0.30
CA PHE A 121 13.21 0.73 -0.85
C PHE A 121 14.43 0.64 0.05
N TYR A 122 14.74 -0.57 0.49
CA TYR A 122 15.83 -0.84 1.41
C TYR A 122 16.88 -1.69 0.75
N GLU A 123 18.14 -1.48 1.13
CA GLU A 123 19.20 -2.41 0.78
C GLU A 123 19.04 -3.68 1.62
N ASN A 124 18.98 -4.83 0.95
CA ASN A 124 18.82 -6.14 1.59
C ASN A 124 17.69 -6.19 2.62
N PHE A 125 16.44 -5.98 2.21
CA PHE A 125 15.30 -5.99 3.13
C PHE A 125 15.17 -7.29 3.95
N SER A 126 15.79 -8.40 3.49
CA SER A 126 15.88 -9.64 4.25
C SER A 126 16.73 -9.53 5.53
N ASP A 127 17.65 -8.56 5.59
CA ASP A 127 18.47 -8.34 6.78
C ASP A 127 17.61 -7.90 7.98
N PRO A 128 17.98 -8.25 9.22
CA PRO A 128 17.22 -7.84 10.40
C PRO A 128 17.13 -6.31 10.59
N LEU A 129 18.15 -5.56 10.16
CA LEU A 129 18.21 -4.10 10.19
C LEU A 129 18.56 -3.55 8.81
N PRO A 130 17.62 -3.54 7.87
CA PRO A 130 17.88 -3.05 6.52
C PRO A 130 18.07 -1.53 6.51
N LEU A 131 18.85 -1.05 5.55
CA LEU A 131 19.16 0.36 5.37
C LEU A 131 18.27 0.99 4.31
N LEU A 132 17.62 2.11 4.65
CA LEU A 132 16.81 2.86 3.70
C LEU A 132 17.68 3.46 2.59
N GLU A 133 17.49 2.99 1.38
CA GLU A 133 18.20 3.45 0.18
C GLU A 133 17.47 4.59 -0.50
N ARG A 134 16.16 4.41 -0.72
CA ARG A 134 15.35 5.33 -1.52
C ARG A 134 13.92 5.41 -0.99
N ARG A 135 13.36 6.60 -1.02
CA ARG A 135 11.93 6.84 -0.77
C ARG A 135 11.32 7.61 -1.92
N VAL A 136 10.19 7.15 -2.40
CA VAL A 136 9.37 7.83 -3.40
C VAL A 136 8.12 8.36 -2.73
N LYS A 137 7.88 9.67 -2.81
CA LYS A 137 6.65 10.30 -2.35
C LYS A 137 5.77 10.65 -3.54
N ILE A 138 4.55 10.16 -3.52
CA ILE A 138 3.55 10.34 -4.56
C ILE A 138 2.42 11.18 -3.96
N ASP A 139 2.15 12.33 -4.53
CA ASP A 139 1.01 13.18 -4.19
C ASP A 139 -0.04 13.00 -5.30
N MET A 140 -1.12 12.28 -4.98
CA MET A 140 -2.16 11.94 -5.97
C MET A 140 -3.02 13.14 -6.34
N ARG A 141 -3.16 14.16 -5.47
CA ARG A 141 -3.94 15.37 -5.78
C ARG A 141 -3.23 16.25 -6.80
N SER A 142 -1.93 16.45 -6.61
CA SER A 142 -1.11 17.27 -7.51
C SER A 142 -0.43 16.47 -8.62
N GLN A 143 -0.60 15.14 -8.63
CA GLN A 143 0.04 14.19 -9.56
C GLN A 143 1.57 14.34 -9.60
N ARG A 144 2.18 14.66 -8.45
CA ARG A 144 3.62 14.87 -8.35
C ARG A 144 4.29 13.66 -7.72
N VAL A 145 5.41 13.26 -8.31
CA VAL A 145 6.31 12.24 -7.78
C VAL A 145 7.62 12.90 -7.39
N ARG A 146 8.11 12.62 -6.18
CA ARG A 146 9.41 13.06 -5.68
C ARG A 146 10.21 11.86 -5.22
N ILE A 147 11.44 11.77 -5.67
CA ILE A 147 12.38 10.69 -5.33
C ILE A 147 13.45 11.24 -4.41
N PHE A 148 13.69 10.56 -3.29
CA PHE A 148 14.71 10.88 -2.31
C PHE A 148 15.66 9.68 -2.21
N ASN A 149 16.92 9.88 -2.60
CA ASN A 149 17.99 8.91 -2.40
C ASN A 149 18.76 9.31 -1.15
N TYR A 150 19.04 8.36 -0.28
CA TYR A 150 19.70 8.60 1.00
C TYR A 150 21.17 8.18 0.90
N VAL A 151 22.07 9.13 1.09
CA VAL A 151 23.52 8.89 1.22
C VAL A 151 23.82 8.47 2.66
N ASP A 152 23.28 9.24 3.63
CA ASP A 152 23.30 8.88 5.05
C ASP A 152 22.09 7.99 5.32
N ARG A 153 22.30 6.68 5.16
CA ARG A 153 21.23 5.68 5.24
C ARG A 153 20.78 5.47 6.68
N GLN A 154 19.48 5.33 6.86
CA GLN A 154 18.86 5.08 8.16
C GLN A 154 18.45 3.62 8.26
N TYR A 155 18.74 3.00 9.40
CA TYR A 155 18.26 1.65 9.72
C TYR A 155 16.74 1.64 9.93
N LEU A 156 16.10 0.58 9.45
CA LEU A 156 14.71 0.28 9.80
C LEU A 156 14.68 -0.48 11.12
N TYR A 157 14.31 0.21 12.19
CA TYR A 157 14.06 -0.42 13.48
C TYR A 157 12.63 -0.95 13.57
N MET A 158 12.41 -1.97 14.40
CA MET A 158 11.10 -2.57 14.66
C MET A 158 10.42 -3.02 13.35
N LYS A 159 11.19 -3.66 12.48
CA LYS A 159 10.71 -4.09 11.16
C LYS A 159 9.50 -5.01 11.25
N SER A 160 9.38 -5.84 12.30
CA SER A 160 8.25 -6.74 12.52
C SER A 160 6.91 -6.01 12.58
N LEU A 161 6.86 -4.75 13.03
CA LEU A 161 5.61 -3.98 13.06
C LEU A 161 4.96 -3.80 11.67
N PHE A 162 5.75 -3.92 10.60
CA PHE A 162 5.31 -3.69 9.24
C PHE A 162 5.09 -4.96 8.43
N LEU A 163 5.52 -6.11 8.97
CA LEU A 163 5.35 -7.42 8.35
C LEU A 163 3.96 -7.98 8.72
N PRO A 164 3.27 -8.67 7.81
CA PRO A 164 2.09 -9.45 8.18
C PRO A 164 2.46 -10.56 9.16
N ASP A 165 1.59 -10.86 10.11
CA ASP A 165 1.83 -11.89 11.13
C ASP A 165 2.01 -13.30 10.53
N ASN A 166 1.52 -13.53 9.31
CA ASN A 166 1.64 -14.79 8.58
C ASN A 166 2.86 -14.85 7.65
N GLU A 167 3.77 -13.88 7.72
CA GLU A 167 5.04 -13.93 6.97
C GLU A 167 6.00 -14.93 7.61
N ASP A 168 6.65 -15.78 6.83
CA ASP A 168 7.54 -16.84 7.32
C ASP A 168 8.68 -16.34 8.23
N THR A 169 9.11 -15.10 8.02
CA THR A 169 10.20 -14.46 8.77
C THR A 169 9.73 -13.65 9.99
N TYR A 170 8.41 -13.52 10.20
CA TYR A 170 7.84 -12.64 11.21
C TYR A 170 8.34 -12.96 12.64
N GLU A 171 8.22 -14.20 13.08
CA GLU A 171 8.59 -14.59 14.45
C GLU A 171 10.08 -14.34 14.73
N GLN A 172 10.95 -14.65 13.76
CA GLN A 172 12.40 -14.42 13.88
C GLN A 172 12.70 -12.93 13.97
N GLN A 173 12.03 -12.11 13.15
CA GLN A 173 12.19 -10.66 13.15
C GLN A 173 11.67 -10.05 14.45
N ALA A 174 10.50 -10.44 14.93
CA ALA A 174 9.92 -9.94 16.17
C ALA A 174 10.80 -10.24 17.39
N LYS A 175 11.43 -11.42 17.42
CA LYS A 175 12.39 -11.77 18.45
C LYS A 175 13.65 -10.89 18.40
N PHE A 176 14.16 -10.63 17.21
CA PHE A 176 15.30 -9.74 17.00
C PHE A 176 14.97 -8.30 17.45
N ASP A 177 13.82 -7.77 17.00
CA ASP A 177 13.36 -6.42 17.35
C ASP A 177 13.21 -6.24 18.87
N SER A 178 12.69 -7.26 19.57
CA SER A 178 12.59 -7.26 21.03
C SER A 178 13.97 -7.21 21.73
N GLN A 179 14.99 -7.83 21.16
CA GLN A 179 16.36 -7.76 21.69
C GLN A 179 16.97 -6.38 21.46
N VAL A 180 16.78 -5.80 20.28
CA VAL A 180 17.27 -4.45 19.95
C VAL A 180 16.60 -3.39 20.81
N ALA A 181 15.27 -3.49 21.03
CA ALA A 181 14.54 -2.57 21.90
C ALA A 181 15.11 -2.52 23.32
N LYS A 182 15.47 -3.68 23.91
CA LYS A 182 16.11 -3.75 25.24
C LYS A 182 17.48 -3.08 25.29
N LEU A 183 18.25 -3.14 24.22
CA LEU A 183 19.55 -2.47 24.15
C LEU A 183 19.41 -0.95 24.06
N LYS A 184 18.34 -0.45 23.42
CA LYS A 184 18.08 0.99 23.30
C LYS A 184 17.54 1.64 24.57
N GLU A 185 16.95 0.89 25.49
CA GLU A 185 16.54 1.43 26.81
C GLU A 185 17.71 1.93 27.66
N PHE A 186 18.94 1.61 27.27
CA PHE A 186 20.16 2.05 27.98
C PHE A 186 20.83 3.29 27.36
N ASP A 187 20.40 3.75 26.19
CA ASP A 187 21.09 4.80 25.40
C ASP A 187 20.26 6.04 25.08
N PHE A 188 19.06 6.21 25.66
CA PHE A 188 18.22 7.38 25.41
C PHE A 188 17.65 7.97 26.71
#